data_6167ff47fa4e136cfc344c58d1b227d8
#
_entry.id   6167ff47fa4e136cfc344c58d1b227d8
#
_cell.length_a   1.000
_cell.length_b   1.000
_cell.length_c   1.000
_cell.angle_alpha   90.00
_cell.angle_beta   90.00
_cell.angle_gamma   90.00
#
_symmetry.space_group_name_H-M   'P 1'
#
loop_
_entity.id
_entity.type
_entity.pdbx_description
1 polymer ?
#
loop_
_entity_poly.entity_id
_entity_poly.type
_entity_poly.pdbx_seq_one_letter_code
_entity_poly.pdbx_strand_id
1 'polypeptide(L)'
;MKKYAIALLLLGSFAGLLYLNAGSKPTPCGSGAGNVLDEAKCVGREPETFPASEDNYLGDMDYGITRHPEEVAARLDPFVPGITPDAAVRAAIRGRNTWVLWSAGNDRMWDELSRVSANTVDFLKTLSNHPSLQYGRDNRWEYMGIVNEPCFKRGTGPRPDRYGLWLDVRDPDCGLDPFDDETKYPGVKIGARGRNIPAGSYYGYATGVVGLRLFPNPDFDEQAQKRWDPERYYTDPDYYLDKNLVKPYRVGMTCGFCHVGPNPNNPPQDPEHPAWANLNSNPGAQYARVDRVLMWNPMPDNFSSQLFRTSRPGTSDTSFIASDNINNPRTMNAMYNLAARLEIATKLGKESLAGG
;
A
#
# COMPACT_ATOMS: atom_id res chain seq x y z
N MET A 1 17.40 -7.71 -58.27
CA MET A 1 17.01 -6.98 -57.05
C MET A 1 15.70 -7.45 -56.41
N LYS A 2 14.67 -7.88 -57.13
CA LYS A 2 13.37 -8.33 -56.52
C LYS A 2 13.46 -9.67 -55.76
N LYS A 3 14.38 -10.54 -56.06
CA LYS A 3 14.50 -11.88 -55.37
C LYS A 3 15.13 -11.79 -53.98
N TYR A 4 15.95 -10.78 -53.70
CA TYR A 4 16.57 -10.62 -52.39
C TYR A 4 15.66 -9.86 -51.39
N ALA A 5 14.74 -9.04 -51.88
CA ALA A 5 13.75 -8.36 -51.02
C ALA A 5 12.72 -9.31 -50.39
N ILE A 6 12.36 -10.38 -51.12
CA ILE A 6 11.41 -11.39 -50.63
C ILE A 6 12.08 -12.29 -49.58
N ALA A 7 13.37 -12.60 -49.75
CA ALA A 7 14.11 -13.42 -48.77
C ALA A 7 14.33 -12.66 -47.43
N LEU A 8 14.57 -11.35 -47.50
CA LEU A 8 14.70 -10.51 -46.30
C LEU A 8 13.37 -10.35 -45.54
N LEU A 9 12.26 -10.22 -46.26
CA LEU A 9 10.91 -10.17 -45.66
C LEU A 9 10.51 -11.47 -44.99
N LEU A 10 10.86 -12.61 -45.55
CA LEU A 10 10.60 -13.93 -44.96
C LEU A 10 11.48 -14.23 -43.78
N LEU A 11 12.75 -13.79 -43.76
CA LEU A 11 13.64 -13.92 -42.62
C LEU A 11 13.23 -12.99 -41.47
N GLY A 12 12.78 -11.77 -41.76
CA GLY A 12 12.24 -10.86 -40.77
C GLY A 12 10.95 -11.37 -40.13
N SER A 13 10.06 -11.99 -40.91
CA SER A 13 8.82 -12.59 -40.42
C SER A 13 9.08 -13.84 -39.58
N PHE A 14 10.09 -14.67 -39.94
CA PHE A 14 10.47 -15.84 -39.15
C PHE A 14 11.17 -15.47 -37.84
N ALA A 15 12.01 -14.43 -37.83
CA ALA A 15 12.62 -13.91 -36.61
C ALA A 15 11.58 -13.26 -35.70
N GLY A 16 10.60 -12.53 -36.25
CA GLY A 16 9.45 -11.99 -35.50
C GLY A 16 8.57 -13.07 -34.89
N LEU A 17 8.30 -14.16 -35.63
CA LEU A 17 7.56 -15.32 -35.14
C LEU A 17 8.32 -16.11 -34.07
N LEU A 18 9.64 -16.21 -34.19
CA LEU A 18 10.48 -16.79 -33.14
C LEU A 18 10.56 -15.91 -31.89
N TYR A 19 10.49 -14.59 -32.03
CA TYR A 19 10.44 -13.67 -30.88
C TYR A 19 9.08 -13.67 -30.19
N LEU A 20 7.99 -13.88 -30.94
CA LEU A 20 6.64 -14.00 -30.36
C LEU A 20 6.39 -15.38 -29.75
N ASN A 21 7.16 -16.40 -30.11
CA ASN A 21 7.11 -17.74 -29.54
C ASN A 21 8.25 -18.04 -28.54
N ALA A 22 9.09 -17.07 -28.20
CA ALA A 22 9.88 -17.15 -26.99
C ALA A 22 8.93 -16.97 -25.81
N GLY A 23 8.05 -17.93 -25.60
CA GLY A 23 7.28 -18.06 -24.38
C GLY A 23 8.26 -17.89 -23.24
N SER A 24 8.06 -16.89 -22.42
CA SER A 24 8.82 -16.69 -21.19
C SER A 24 8.90 -18.04 -20.52
N LYS A 25 10.12 -18.60 -20.41
CA LYS A 25 10.32 -19.81 -19.61
C LYS A 25 9.64 -19.56 -18.29
N PRO A 26 8.76 -20.44 -17.82
CA PRO A 26 8.13 -20.24 -16.53
C PRO A 26 9.24 -20.00 -15.51
N THR A 27 9.18 -18.87 -14.84
CA THR A 27 10.14 -18.53 -13.79
C THR A 27 10.08 -19.66 -12.77
N PRO A 28 11.21 -20.32 -12.46
CA PRO A 28 11.18 -21.40 -11.48
C PRO A 28 10.55 -20.91 -10.18
N CYS A 29 9.70 -21.73 -9.60
CA CYS A 29 9.12 -21.42 -8.29
C CYS A 29 10.24 -21.11 -7.30
N GLY A 30 10.21 -19.94 -6.67
CA GLY A 30 11.23 -19.48 -5.73
C GLY A 30 12.33 -18.60 -6.32
N SER A 31 12.32 -18.28 -7.60
CA SER A 31 13.28 -17.37 -8.21
C SER A 31 12.66 -15.99 -8.48
N GLY A 32 12.92 -15.07 -7.60
CA GLY A 32 12.57 -13.69 -7.81
C GLY A 32 11.13 -13.30 -7.45
N ALA A 33 10.83 -12.03 -7.55
CA ALA A 33 9.50 -11.50 -7.34
C ALA A 33 8.62 -11.87 -8.53
N GLY A 34 7.92 -12.99 -8.40
CA GLY A 34 6.82 -13.32 -9.26
C GLY A 34 5.62 -12.42 -8.99
N ASN A 35 4.66 -12.45 -9.88
CA ASN A 35 3.34 -11.97 -9.54
C ASN A 35 2.65 -12.97 -8.58
N VAL A 36 1.59 -12.52 -7.93
CA VAL A 36 0.84 -13.35 -6.96
C VAL A 36 0.31 -14.65 -7.58
N LEU A 37 -0.08 -14.62 -8.85
CA LEU A 37 -0.58 -15.79 -9.57
C LEU A 37 0.51 -16.85 -9.78
N ASP A 38 1.74 -16.43 -10.07
CA ASP A 38 2.86 -17.35 -10.24
C ASP A 38 3.22 -18.01 -8.91
N GLU A 39 3.24 -17.23 -7.83
CA GLU A 39 3.46 -17.74 -6.48
C GLU A 39 2.36 -18.73 -6.07
N ALA A 40 1.10 -18.45 -6.41
CA ALA A 40 -0.02 -19.36 -6.17
C ALA A 40 0.15 -20.69 -6.89
N LYS A 41 0.50 -20.64 -8.17
CA LYS A 41 0.80 -21.83 -8.95
C LYS A 41 1.96 -22.64 -8.37
N CYS A 42 2.99 -21.94 -7.91
CA CYS A 42 4.15 -22.57 -7.30
C CYS A 42 3.82 -23.39 -6.06
N VAL A 43 2.84 -22.98 -5.28
CA VAL A 43 2.37 -23.69 -4.09
C VAL A 43 1.11 -24.53 -4.34
N GLY A 44 0.73 -24.70 -5.60
CA GLY A 44 -0.44 -25.52 -5.98
C GLY A 44 -1.78 -24.97 -5.50
N ARG A 45 -1.88 -23.64 -5.39
CA ARG A 45 -3.13 -22.96 -5.00
C ARG A 45 -3.80 -22.34 -6.23
N GLU A 46 -5.06 -22.66 -6.38
CA GLU A 46 -5.91 -21.96 -7.34
C GLU A 46 -6.29 -20.56 -6.81
N PRO A 47 -6.53 -19.57 -7.70
CA PRO A 47 -6.88 -18.21 -7.30
C PRO A 47 -8.04 -18.13 -6.29
N GLU A 48 -9.01 -19.02 -6.41
CA GLU A 48 -10.19 -19.09 -5.54
C GLU A 48 -9.85 -19.55 -4.12
N THR A 49 -8.70 -20.20 -3.95
CA THR A 49 -8.23 -20.69 -2.64
C THR A 49 -7.34 -19.66 -1.92
N PHE A 50 -7.17 -18.47 -2.50
CA PHE A 50 -6.49 -17.40 -1.79
C PHE A 50 -7.23 -17.08 -0.51
N PRO A 51 -6.54 -17.08 0.63
CA PRO A 51 -7.17 -16.82 1.89
C PRO A 51 -7.54 -15.34 1.98
N ALA A 52 -8.70 -15.01 1.45
CA ALA A 52 -9.41 -13.92 2.05
C ALA A 52 -9.78 -14.40 3.45
N SER A 53 -9.14 -13.84 4.46
CA SER A 53 -9.38 -14.23 5.83
C SER A 53 -10.84 -14.04 6.22
N GLU A 54 -11.37 -15.02 6.93
CA GLU A 54 -12.71 -14.97 7.56
C GLU A 54 -12.63 -14.51 9.03
N ASP A 55 -11.45 -14.07 9.50
CA ASP A 55 -11.33 -13.46 10.83
C ASP A 55 -12.07 -12.14 10.88
N ASN A 56 -13.10 -12.08 11.70
CA ASN A 56 -13.91 -10.87 11.85
C ASN A 56 -13.27 -9.85 12.80
N TYR A 57 -11.97 -9.59 12.63
CA TYR A 57 -11.19 -8.67 13.46
C TYR A 57 -11.70 -7.23 13.36
N LEU A 58 -12.16 -6.84 12.18
CA LEU A 58 -12.73 -5.53 11.93
C LEU A 58 -14.26 -5.48 12.14
N GLY A 59 -14.82 -6.39 12.95
CA GLY A 59 -16.26 -6.59 13.06
C GLY A 59 -17.07 -5.37 13.48
N ASP A 60 -16.44 -4.44 14.18
CA ASP A 60 -17.09 -3.20 14.63
C ASP A 60 -17.11 -2.09 13.58
N MET A 61 -16.24 -2.17 12.55
CA MET A 61 -16.27 -1.22 11.42
C MET A 61 -17.58 -1.33 10.63
N ASP A 62 -17.83 -0.31 9.82
CA ASP A 62 -18.96 -0.29 8.90
C ASP A 62 -20.30 -0.53 9.61
N TYR A 63 -20.50 0.16 10.73
CA TYR A 63 -21.70 0.03 11.59
C TYR A 63 -21.91 -1.36 12.16
N GLY A 64 -20.88 -2.19 12.20
CA GLY A 64 -20.99 -3.57 12.66
C GLY A 64 -21.83 -4.45 11.75
N ILE A 65 -21.94 -4.12 10.47
CA ILE A 65 -22.83 -4.78 9.51
C ILE A 65 -22.69 -6.31 9.48
N THR A 66 -21.49 -6.83 9.73
CA THR A 66 -21.24 -8.28 9.77
C THR A 66 -21.91 -9.00 10.95
N ARG A 67 -22.52 -8.25 11.86
CA ARG A 67 -23.38 -8.77 12.96
C ARG A 67 -24.85 -8.87 12.59
N HIS A 68 -25.20 -8.46 11.37
CA HIS A 68 -26.57 -8.42 10.85
C HIS A 68 -26.71 -9.29 9.58
N PRO A 69 -26.68 -10.64 9.70
CA PRO A 69 -26.59 -11.56 8.56
C PRO A 69 -27.68 -11.37 7.51
N GLU A 70 -28.93 -11.17 7.95
CA GLU A 70 -30.07 -10.97 7.05
C GLU A 70 -29.93 -9.67 6.24
N GLU A 71 -29.44 -8.61 6.87
CA GLU A 71 -29.21 -7.34 6.19
C GLU A 71 -28.10 -7.46 5.14
N VAL A 72 -27.00 -8.14 5.48
CA VAL A 72 -25.90 -8.39 4.54
C VAL A 72 -26.39 -9.21 3.35
N ALA A 73 -27.17 -10.27 3.61
CA ALA A 73 -27.74 -11.11 2.58
C ALA A 73 -28.67 -10.29 1.65
N ALA A 74 -29.56 -9.51 2.21
CA ALA A 74 -30.46 -8.64 1.41
C ALA A 74 -29.70 -7.63 0.54
N ARG A 75 -28.58 -7.11 1.00
CA ARG A 75 -27.74 -6.19 0.23
C ARG A 75 -26.95 -6.88 -0.89
N LEU A 76 -26.56 -8.14 -0.69
CA LEU A 76 -25.80 -8.91 -1.66
C LEU A 76 -26.68 -9.67 -2.67
N ASP A 77 -27.94 -9.95 -2.34
CA ASP A 77 -28.86 -10.70 -3.19
C ASP A 77 -28.99 -10.16 -4.63
N PRO A 78 -29.03 -8.83 -4.88
CA PRO A 78 -29.04 -8.30 -6.23
C PRO A 78 -27.83 -8.67 -7.10
N PHE A 79 -26.71 -9.01 -6.46
CA PHE A 79 -25.44 -9.36 -7.13
C PHE A 79 -25.19 -10.87 -7.12
N VAL A 80 -25.66 -11.55 -6.08
CA VAL A 80 -25.53 -13.00 -5.87
C VAL A 80 -26.88 -13.55 -5.45
N PRO A 81 -27.82 -13.78 -6.39
CA PRO A 81 -29.16 -14.21 -6.07
C PRO A 81 -29.21 -15.49 -5.23
N GLY A 82 -30.01 -15.47 -4.17
CA GLY A 82 -30.19 -16.63 -3.27
C GLY A 82 -29.03 -16.85 -2.31
N ILE A 83 -28.14 -15.87 -2.10
CA ILE A 83 -27.06 -15.98 -1.10
C ILE A 83 -27.65 -16.18 0.30
N THR A 84 -27.15 -17.18 1.03
CA THR A 84 -27.58 -17.39 2.42
C THR A 84 -26.95 -16.34 3.36
N PRO A 85 -27.61 -15.99 4.47
CA PRO A 85 -27.09 -15.02 5.44
C PRO A 85 -25.67 -15.33 5.91
N ASP A 86 -25.38 -16.59 6.24
CA ASP A 86 -24.03 -17.00 6.65
C ASP A 86 -22.99 -16.85 5.54
N ALA A 87 -23.34 -17.19 4.32
CA ALA A 87 -22.44 -17.02 3.17
C ALA A 87 -22.21 -15.53 2.90
N ALA A 88 -23.24 -14.71 3.03
CA ALA A 88 -23.18 -13.27 2.85
C ALA A 88 -22.24 -12.62 3.89
N VAL A 89 -22.35 -13.00 5.15
CA VAL A 89 -21.44 -12.50 6.21
C VAL A 89 -20.00 -12.91 5.95
N ARG A 90 -19.74 -14.18 5.59
CA ARG A 90 -18.39 -14.62 5.26
C ARG A 90 -17.83 -13.83 4.06
N ALA A 91 -18.63 -13.62 3.03
CA ALA A 91 -18.21 -12.82 1.87
C ALA A 91 -17.91 -11.36 2.25
N ALA A 92 -18.72 -10.75 3.10
CA ALA A 92 -18.49 -9.39 3.59
C ALA A 92 -17.21 -9.28 4.43
N ILE A 93 -16.96 -10.23 5.34
CA ILE A 93 -15.73 -10.28 6.13
C ILE A 93 -14.51 -10.43 5.22
N ARG A 94 -14.53 -11.39 4.30
CA ARG A 94 -13.44 -11.62 3.33
C ARG A 94 -13.18 -10.38 2.50
N GLY A 95 -14.22 -9.75 1.97
CA GLY A 95 -14.12 -8.54 1.16
C GLY A 95 -13.48 -7.38 1.96
N ARG A 96 -13.94 -7.15 3.20
CA ARG A 96 -13.40 -6.11 4.06
C ARG A 96 -11.95 -6.36 4.44
N ASN A 97 -11.59 -7.59 4.82
CA ASN A 97 -10.22 -7.94 5.13
C ASN A 97 -9.29 -7.76 3.92
N THR A 98 -9.76 -8.13 2.73
CA THR A 98 -9.03 -7.89 1.48
C THR A 98 -8.85 -6.40 1.22
N TRP A 99 -9.89 -5.60 1.45
CA TRP A 99 -9.88 -4.17 1.19
C TRP A 99 -9.00 -3.40 2.18
N VAL A 100 -9.09 -3.72 3.47
CA VAL A 100 -8.45 -2.93 4.54
C VAL A 100 -7.06 -3.42 4.91
N LEU A 101 -6.81 -4.74 4.81
CA LEU A 101 -5.62 -5.35 5.40
C LEU A 101 -4.69 -6.01 4.38
N TRP A 102 -5.20 -6.47 3.24
CA TRP A 102 -4.39 -7.21 2.27
C TRP A 102 -3.70 -6.28 1.28
N SER A 103 -2.37 -6.27 1.28
CA SER A 103 -1.56 -5.38 0.44
C SER A 103 -1.31 -5.89 -0.99
N ALA A 104 -1.80 -7.07 -1.33
CA ALA A 104 -1.58 -7.70 -2.65
C ALA A 104 -0.11 -7.75 -3.11
N GLY A 105 0.82 -7.68 -2.18
CA GLY A 105 2.22 -7.79 -2.52
C GLY A 105 2.88 -6.52 -3.06
N ASN A 106 2.34 -5.37 -2.83
CA ASN A 106 2.83 -4.11 -3.41
C ASN A 106 3.94 -3.39 -2.61
N ASP A 107 4.40 -3.96 -1.49
CA ASP A 107 5.46 -3.38 -0.65
C ASP A 107 6.76 -3.09 -1.41
N ARG A 108 7.14 -3.96 -2.35
CA ARG A 108 8.31 -3.74 -3.19
C ARG A 108 8.13 -2.55 -4.13
N MET A 109 6.93 -2.39 -4.69
CA MET A 109 6.62 -1.25 -5.55
C MET A 109 6.77 0.08 -4.79
N TRP A 110 6.22 0.15 -3.60
CA TRP A 110 6.30 1.37 -2.78
C TRP A 110 7.70 1.66 -2.28
N ASP A 111 8.48 0.63 -1.96
CA ASP A 111 9.89 0.80 -1.60
C ASP A 111 10.72 1.32 -2.79
N GLU A 112 10.51 0.78 -3.98
CA GLU A 112 11.17 1.25 -5.19
C GLU A 112 10.75 2.69 -5.54
N LEU A 113 9.46 3.01 -5.45
CA LEU A 113 8.96 4.35 -5.68
C LEU A 113 9.60 5.35 -4.71
N SER A 114 9.76 5.00 -3.45
CA SER A 114 10.47 5.80 -2.45
C SER A 114 11.89 6.14 -2.92
N ARG A 115 12.62 5.16 -3.45
CA ARG A 115 13.99 5.36 -3.93
C ARG A 115 14.09 6.24 -5.18
N VAL A 116 13.20 6.01 -6.15
CA VAL A 116 13.28 6.73 -7.45
C VAL A 116 12.63 8.12 -7.39
N SER A 117 11.76 8.36 -6.42
CA SER A 117 11.14 9.67 -6.20
C SER A 117 11.99 10.60 -5.32
N ALA A 118 13.26 10.28 -5.10
CA ALA A 118 14.13 10.94 -4.12
C ALA A 118 13.47 11.03 -2.73
N ASN A 119 12.80 9.93 -2.34
CA ASN A 119 12.17 9.78 -1.04
C ASN A 119 11.06 10.81 -0.72
N THR A 120 10.42 11.39 -1.73
CA THR A 120 9.22 12.19 -1.51
C THR A 120 8.05 11.34 -1.00
N VAL A 121 8.06 10.04 -1.30
CA VAL A 121 7.13 9.05 -0.79
C VAL A 121 7.90 8.01 0.01
N ASP A 122 7.85 8.07 1.32
CA ASP A 122 8.42 7.02 2.18
C ASP A 122 7.44 6.63 3.28
N PHE A 123 6.73 5.53 3.04
CA PHE A 123 5.76 5.04 4.01
C PHE A 123 6.40 4.57 5.32
N LEU A 124 7.64 4.13 5.31
CA LEU A 124 8.30 3.74 6.55
C LEU A 124 8.56 4.95 7.46
N LYS A 125 8.91 6.12 6.89
CA LYS A 125 8.95 7.37 7.65
C LYS A 125 7.54 7.86 8.01
N THR A 126 6.55 7.70 7.12
CA THR A 126 5.14 8.04 7.40
C THR A 126 4.60 7.28 8.62
N LEU A 127 5.06 6.06 8.87
CA LEU A 127 4.71 5.27 10.05
C LEU A 127 5.42 5.71 11.33
N SER A 128 6.48 6.51 11.22
CA SER A 128 7.41 6.77 12.32
C SER A 128 7.01 8.00 13.14
N ASN A 129 7.45 7.99 14.42
CA ASN A 129 7.23 9.07 15.36
C ASN A 129 8.55 9.75 15.77
N HIS A 130 9.62 9.62 14.97
CA HIS A 130 10.90 10.21 15.29
C HIS A 130 10.81 11.73 15.43
N PRO A 131 11.47 12.34 16.44
CA PRO A 131 11.32 13.79 16.71
C PRO A 131 11.77 14.70 15.57
N SER A 132 12.62 14.23 14.66
CA SER A 132 13.01 14.99 13.47
C SER A 132 11.93 15.06 12.40
N LEU A 133 10.88 14.23 12.49
CA LEU A 133 9.80 14.20 11.52
C LEU A 133 8.72 15.22 11.92
N GLN A 134 8.17 15.87 10.91
CA GLN A 134 7.11 16.87 11.11
C GLN A 134 5.77 16.21 11.49
N TYR A 135 5.55 14.97 11.06
CA TYR A 135 4.30 14.26 11.23
C TYR A 135 4.53 12.93 11.94
N GLY A 136 3.68 12.65 12.92
CA GLY A 136 3.63 11.42 13.67
C GLY A 136 2.18 11.07 14.01
N ARG A 137 1.95 10.13 14.92
CA ARG A 137 0.61 9.66 15.30
C ARG A 137 -0.32 10.79 15.74
N ASP A 138 0.20 11.77 16.43
CA ASP A 138 -0.54 12.90 17.04
C ASP A 138 -1.10 13.91 16.03
N ASN A 139 -0.54 13.98 14.80
CA ASN A 139 -0.96 15.01 13.84
C ASN A 139 -1.12 14.51 12.39
N ARG A 140 -0.68 13.28 12.07
CA ARG A 140 -0.79 12.74 10.70
C ARG A 140 -2.24 12.59 10.23
N TRP A 141 -3.17 12.30 11.13
CA TRP A 141 -4.58 12.21 10.79
C TRP A 141 -5.11 13.58 10.32
N GLU A 142 -4.91 14.61 11.11
CA GLU A 142 -5.39 15.95 10.79
C GLU A 142 -4.76 16.49 9.50
N TYR A 143 -3.46 16.33 9.34
CA TYR A 143 -2.75 16.90 8.20
C TYR A 143 -2.89 16.09 6.91
N MET A 144 -2.69 14.77 6.97
CA MET A 144 -2.66 13.90 5.79
C MET A 144 -3.95 13.09 5.56
N GLY A 145 -4.89 13.10 6.52
CA GLY A 145 -6.03 12.21 6.48
C GLY A 145 -5.67 10.73 6.65
N ILE A 146 -4.51 10.44 7.21
CA ILE A 146 -4.06 9.09 7.50
C ILE A 146 -4.70 8.64 8.81
N VAL A 147 -5.52 7.60 8.72
CA VAL A 147 -6.29 7.10 9.86
C VAL A 147 -5.40 6.25 10.77
N ASN A 148 -5.35 6.64 12.04
CA ASN A 148 -4.65 5.85 13.06
C ASN A 148 -5.38 4.52 13.30
N GLU A 149 -4.62 3.44 13.38
CA GLU A 149 -5.17 2.11 13.64
C GLU A 149 -5.55 1.99 15.14
N PRO A 150 -6.76 1.47 15.43
CA PRO A 150 -7.14 1.12 16.79
C PRO A 150 -6.15 0.18 17.47
N CYS A 151 -6.13 0.20 18.80
CA CYS A 151 -5.25 -0.65 19.58
C CYS A 151 -3.74 -0.34 19.45
N PHE A 152 -3.41 0.87 19.05
CA PHE A 152 -2.05 1.37 19.03
C PHE A 152 -1.94 2.69 19.77
N LYS A 153 -0.74 2.95 20.29
CA LYS A 153 -0.35 4.21 20.89
C LYS A 153 0.98 4.68 20.30
N ARG A 154 1.24 5.96 20.41
CA ARG A 154 2.47 6.57 19.91
C ARG A 154 3.70 5.91 20.53
N GLY A 155 4.64 5.50 19.69
CA GLY A 155 5.97 5.10 20.16
C GLY A 155 6.78 6.33 20.58
N THR A 156 7.38 6.27 21.76
CA THR A 156 8.14 7.38 22.37
C THR A 156 9.64 7.21 22.25
N GLY A 157 10.12 6.17 21.58
CA GLY A 157 11.53 5.86 21.42
C GLY A 157 11.80 4.84 20.33
N PRO A 158 13.11 4.61 20.06
CA PRO A 158 13.53 3.60 19.11
C PRO A 158 13.16 2.20 19.60
N ARG A 159 12.65 1.36 18.72
CA ARG A 159 12.25 -0.01 19.03
C ARG A 159 13.36 -1.00 18.69
N PRO A 160 13.99 -1.64 19.67
CA PRO A 160 15.04 -2.64 19.42
C PRO A 160 14.56 -3.83 18.59
N ASP A 161 13.30 -4.26 18.79
CA ASP A 161 12.65 -5.35 18.07
C ASP A 161 12.26 -4.94 16.61
N ARG A 162 12.47 -3.69 16.24
CA ARG A 162 12.23 -3.11 14.93
C ARG A 162 13.44 -2.34 14.41
N TYR A 163 14.63 -2.82 14.71
CA TYR A 163 15.90 -2.25 14.24
C TYR A 163 16.07 -0.75 14.53
N GLY A 164 15.57 -0.29 15.66
CA GLY A 164 15.67 1.09 16.09
C GLY A 164 14.69 2.07 15.45
N LEU A 165 13.72 1.57 14.69
CA LEU A 165 12.66 2.41 14.12
C LEU A 165 11.71 2.91 15.22
N TRP A 166 11.20 4.13 15.05
CA TRP A 166 10.28 4.80 15.96
C TRP A 166 8.81 4.56 15.54
N LEU A 167 8.36 3.33 15.63
CA LEU A 167 7.01 2.92 15.21
C LEU A 167 6.02 2.99 16.36
N ASP A 168 4.74 3.09 16.02
CA ASP A 168 3.66 2.93 16.99
C ASP A 168 3.76 1.58 17.72
N VAL A 169 3.27 1.55 18.94
CA VAL A 169 3.30 0.39 19.81
C VAL A 169 1.88 -0.10 20.02
N ARG A 170 1.68 -1.40 19.80
CA ARG A 170 0.39 -2.03 20.08
C ARG A 170 0.09 -1.94 21.57
N ASP A 171 -1.16 -1.59 21.90
CA ASP A 171 -1.61 -1.57 23.28
C ASP A 171 -1.69 -3.01 23.81
N PRO A 172 -1.01 -3.32 24.93
CA PRO A 172 -1.04 -4.66 25.50
C PRO A 172 -2.43 -5.11 26.00
N ASP A 173 -3.32 -4.16 26.27
CA ASP A 173 -4.68 -4.44 26.71
C ASP A 173 -5.59 -4.88 25.54
N CYS A 174 -5.13 -4.68 24.31
CA CYS A 174 -5.81 -5.18 23.12
C CYS A 174 -5.40 -6.63 22.81
N GLY A 175 -6.33 -7.41 22.31
CA GLY A 175 -6.04 -8.73 21.79
C GLY A 175 -5.01 -8.73 20.66
N LEU A 176 -4.42 -9.89 20.36
CA LEU A 176 -3.50 -10.03 19.26
C LEU A 176 -4.19 -9.74 17.92
N ASP A 177 -3.44 -9.15 16.98
CA ASP A 177 -3.88 -9.09 15.60
C ASP A 177 -3.82 -10.52 15.02
N PRO A 178 -4.96 -11.09 14.58
CA PRO A 178 -4.96 -12.46 14.07
C PRO A 178 -4.09 -12.62 12.81
N PHE A 179 -3.80 -11.53 12.11
CA PHE A 179 -2.97 -11.54 10.91
C PHE A 179 -1.47 -11.57 11.20
N ASP A 180 -1.07 -11.36 12.46
CA ASP A 180 0.30 -11.55 12.92
C ASP A 180 0.60 -13.03 13.23
N ASP A 181 -0.42 -13.91 13.22
CA ASP A 181 -0.24 -15.37 13.40
C ASP A 181 0.36 -16.00 12.15
N GLU A 182 1.62 -16.34 12.25
CA GLU A 182 2.39 -16.93 11.16
C GLU A 182 2.00 -18.37 10.79
N THR A 183 1.32 -19.07 11.71
CA THR A 183 0.79 -20.40 11.44
C THR A 183 -0.42 -20.31 10.51
N LYS A 184 -1.27 -19.34 10.77
CA LYS A 184 -2.48 -19.10 10.00
C LYS A 184 -2.21 -18.29 8.74
N TYR A 185 -1.32 -17.30 8.84
CA TYR A 185 -0.92 -16.40 7.76
C TYR A 185 0.61 -16.45 7.55
N PRO A 186 1.13 -17.55 7.01
CA PRO A 186 2.56 -17.70 6.79
C PRO A 186 3.07 -16.63 5.82
N GLY A 187 4.30 -16.22 5.98
CA GLY A 187 4.94 -15.23 5.10
C GLY A 187 4.99 -13.81 5.67
N VAL A 188 4.52 -13.60 6.90
CA VAL A 188 4.76 -12.36 7.63
C VAL A 188 6.24 -12.25 8.00
N LYS A 189 6.91 -13.37 8.24
CA LYS A 189 8.35 -13.44 8.62
C LYS A 189 9.31 -13.00 7.52
N ILE A 190 10.48 -12.62 8.01
CA ILE A 190 11.61 -12.12 7.24
C ILE A 190 12.00 -13.04 6.08
N GLY A 191 12.25 -12.44 4.94
CA GLY A 191 12.82 -13.10 3.77
C GLY A 191 11.85 -14.02 3.04
N ALA A 192 10.60 -14.03 3.43
CA ALA A 192 9.64 -14.89 2.80
C ALA A 192 9.23 -14.37 1.42
N ARG A 193 9.13 -13.06 1.26
CA ARG A 193 8.62 -12.48 0.03
C ARG A 193 9.52 -12.70 -1.17
N GLY A 194 8.94 -13.23 -2.23
CA GLY A 194 9.69 -13.67 -3.41
C GLY A 194 10.48 -14.96 -3.19
N ARG A 195 10.27 -15.66 -2.08
CA ARG A 195 10.95 -16.91 -1.71
C ARG A 195 9.98 -17.91 -1.12
N ASN A 196 9.15 -18.55 -1.92
CA ASN A 196 8.25 -19.61 -1.48
C ASN A 196 7.20 -19.23 -0.44
N ILE A 197 6.70 -18.01 -0.51
CA ILE A 197 5.57 -17.62 0.32
C ILE A 197 4.30 -18.23 -0.26
N PRO A 198 3.45 -18.83 0.56
CA PRO A 198 2.11 -19.19 0.13
C PRO A 198 1.39 -17.94 -0.37
N ALA A 199 0.89 -17.97 -1.58
CA ALA A 199 0.07 -16.92 -2.13
C ALA A 199 -1.07 -16.58 -1.15
N GLY A 200 -1.34 -15.31 -0.97
CA GLY A 200 -2.34 -14.83 -0.03
C GLY A 200 -1.81 -14.44 1.36
N SER A 201 -0.52 -14.56 1.61
CA SER A 201 0.11 -14.15 2.88
C SER A 201 0.61 -12.71 2.85
N TYR A 202 -0.14 -11.81 2.21
CA TYR A 202 0.27 -10.41 2.04
C TYR A 202 -0.41 -9.47 3.03
N TYR A 203 -0.70 -9.97 4.23
CA TYR A 203 -1.24 -9.14 5.31
C TYR A 203 -0.17 -8.31 6.01
N GLY A 204 1.02 -8.88 6.27
CA GLY A 204 2.11 -8.19 6.97
C GLY A 204 1.76 -7.87 8.43
N TYR A 205 2.69 -7.22 9.13
CA TYR A 205 2.46 -6.76 10.50
C TYR A 205 1.64 -5.49 10.53
N ALA A 206 0.79 -5.36 11.54
CA ALA A 206 0.10 -4.12 11.86
C ALA A 206 1.08 -3.01 12.20
N THR A 207 0.74 -1.77 11.85
CA THR A 207 1.67 -0.63 11.91
C THR A 207 1.20 0.51 12.80
N GLY A 208 -0.06 0.48 13.25
CA GLY A 208 -0.70 1.63 13.87
C GLY A 208 -1.29 2.63 12.87
N VAL A 209 -1.23 2.34 11.57
CA VAL A 209 -1.90 3.10 10.50
C VAL A 209 -2.80 2.16 9.71
N VAL A 210 -4.07 2.50 9.61
CA VAL A 210 -5.02 1.73 8.82
C VAL A 210 -4.56 1.68 7.37
N GLY A 211 -4.49 0.47 6.83
CA GLY A 211 -4.15 0.27 5.43
C GLY A 211 -2.67 0.31 5.07
N LEU A 212 -1.77 0.51 6.02
CA LEU A 212 -0.33 0.29 5.84
C LEU A 212 0.11 -0.95 6.62
N ARG A 213 0.82 -1.86 5.95
CA ARG A 213 1.28 -3.12 6.55
C ARG A 213 2.79 -3.25 6.38
N LEU A 214 3.45 -3.74 7.42
CA LEU A 214 4.91 -3.82 7.49
C LEU A 214 5.39 -5.22 7.10
N PHE A 215 6.33 -5.28 6.18
CA PHE A 215 6.94 -6.51 5.70
C PHE A 215 8.45 -6.46 5.93
N PRO A 216 9.05 -7.49 6.54
CA PRO A 216 10.48 -7.62 6.57
C PRO A 216 11.08 -7.58 5.17
N ASN A 217 12.13 -6.80 5.00
CA ASN A 217 12.78 -6.67 3.71
C ASN A 217 13.71 -7.88 3.46
N PRO A 218 13.47 -8.71 2.43
CA PRO A 218 14.30 -9.87 2.16
C PRO A 218 15.74 -9.52 1.73
N ASP A 219 15.99 -8.28 1.32
CA ASP A 219 17.31 -7.82 0.94
C ASP A 219 18.10 -7.26 2.14
N PHE A 220 17.49 -7.22 3.33
CA PHE A 220 18.13 -6.77 4.57
C PHE A 220 18.93 -7.90 5.21
N ASP A 221 20.02 -8.27 4.55
CA ASP A 221 20.96 -9.30 4.98
C ASP A 221 21.94 -8.81 6.07
N GLU A 222 22.87 -9.65 6.46
CA GLU A 222 23.87 -9.29 7.50
C GLU A 222 24.75 -8.09 7.11
N GLN A 223 25.00 -7.87 5.81
CA GLN A 223 25.77 -6.72 5.35
C GLN A 223 24.96 -5.45 5.44
N ALA A 224 23.68 -5.53 5.07
CA ALA A 224 22.75 -4.42 5.20
C ALA A 224 22.54 -4.04 6.67
N GLN A 225 22.41 -5.04 7.56
CA GLN A 225 22.30 -4.81 9.02
C GLN A 225 23.51 -4.07 9.59
N LYS A 226 24.72 -4.45 9.17
CA LYS A 226 25.96 -3.78 9.64
C LYS A 226 26.06 -2.32 9.18
N ARG A 227 25.41 -1.96 8.07
CA ARG A 227 25.36 -0.60 7.53
C ARG A 227 24.17 0.20 8.02
N TRP A 228 23.18 -0.47 8.59
CA TRP A 228 21.96 0.17 9.06
C TRP A 228 22.21 1.01 10.30
N ASP A 229 21.86 2.28 10.22
CA ASP A 229 21.89 3.24 11.31
C ASP A 229 20.51 3.94 11.37
N PRO A 230 19.67 3.59 12.34
CA PRO A 230 18.32 4.14 12.44
C PRO A 230 18.33 5.65 12.74
N GLU A 231 19.30 6.17 13.47
CA GLU A 231 19.35 7.60 13.75
C GLU A 231 19.72 8.39 12.50
N ARG A 232 20.71 7.94 11.75
CA ARG A 232 21.07 8.56 10.47
C ARG A 232 19.95 8.46 9.43
N TYR A 233 19.18 7.37 9.46
CA TYR A 233 18.02 7.23 8.57
C TYR A 233 17.02 8.37 8.74
N TYR A 234 16.85 8.89 9.95
CA TYR A 234 15.95 10.01 10.22
C TYR A 234 16.59 11.39 10.08
N THR A 235 17.88 11.53 10.38
CA THR A 235 18.53 12.83 10.59
C THR A 235 19.59 13.20 9.57
N ASP A 236 20.10 12.23 8.80
CA ASP A 236 21.19 12.44 7.83
C ASP A 236 20.65 12.28 6.39
N PRO A 237 20.46 13.39 5.65
CA PRO A 237 19.96 13.35 4.28
C PRO A 237 20.87 12.55 3.33
N ASP A 238 22.19 12.62 3.48
CA ASP A 238 23.12 11.93 2.59
C ASP A 238 23.03 10.41 2.78
N TYR A 239 22.91 9.96 4.03
CA TYR A 239 22.67 8.55 4.32
C TYR A 239 21.30 8.09 3.81
N TYR A 240 20.27 8.88 4.04
CA TYR A 240 18.91 8.57 3.63
C TYR A 240 18.75 8.50 2.10
N LEU A 241 19.47 9.32 1.36
CA LEU A 241 19.42 9.38 -0.10
C LEU A 241 20.39 8.40 -0.79
N ASP A 242 21.18 7.66 -0.02
CA ASP A 242 22.07 6.63 -0.59
C ASP A 242 21.24 5.57 -1.33
N LYS A 243 21.50 5.42 -2.61
CA LYS A 243 20.84 4.42 -3.48
C LYS A 243 21.05 2.98 -3.03
N ASN A 244 22.10 2.73 -2.26
CA ASN A 244 22.45 1.42 -1.73
C ASN A 244 21.92 1.19 -0.31
N LEU A 245 21.16 2.13 0.23
CA LEU A 245 20.52 1.96 1.53
C LEU A 245 19.44 0.89 1.43
N VAL A 246 19.61 -0.18 2.18
CA VAL A 246 18.61 -1.23 2.34
C VAL A 246 17.94 -1.05 3.69
N LYS A 247 16.65 -0.76 3.68
CA LYS A 247 15.85 -0.59 4.89
C LYS A 247 15.43 -1.95 5.45
N PRO A 248 15.27 -2.09 6.78
CA PRO A 248 14.92 -3.37 7.41
C PRO A 248 13.51 -3.85 7.04
N TYR A 249 12.64 -2.93 6.69
CA TYR A 249 11.26 -3.22 6.32
C TYR A 249 10.86 -2.48 5.05
N ARG A 250 9.89 -3.07 4.36
CA ARG A 250 9.08 -2.45 3.30
C ARG A 250 7.66 -2.27 3.81
N VAL A 251 6.95 -1.33 3.26
CA VAL A 251 5.55 -1.05 3.63
C VAL A 251 4.64 -1.33 2.46
N GLY A 252 3.68 -2.23 2.67
CA GLY A 252 2.60 -2.48 1.71
C GLY A 252 1.40 -1.59 2.02
N MET A 253 0.73 -1.14 0.97
CA MET A 253 -0.47 -0.30 1.06
C MET A 253 -1.68 -1.07 0.58
N THR A 254 -2.78 -0.96 1.32
CA THR A 254 -4.10 -1.53 0.96
C THR A 254 -5.03 -0.44 0.43
N CYS A 255 -6.15 -0.85 -0.14
CA CYS A 255 -7.18 0.12 -0.57
C CYS A 255 -7.71 0.94 0.62
N GLY A 256 -7.80 0.32 1.80
CA GLY A 256 -8.26 0.97 3.03
C GLY A 256 -7.42 2.18 3.46
N PHE A 257 -6.16 2.24 3.06
CA PHE A 257 -5.30 3.40 3.37
C PHE A 257 -5.89 4.73 2.87
N CYS A 258 -6.44 4.72 1.66
CA CYS A 258 -7.05 5.92 1.09
C CYS A 258 -8.56 6.01 1.34
N HIS A 259 -9.24 4.87 1.54
CA HIS A 259 -10.69 4.76 1.50
C HIS A 259 -11.35 4.40 2.84
N VAL A 260 -10.59 4.29 3.92
CA VAL A 260 -11.13 4.24 5.28
C VAL A 260 -11.09 5.64 5.87
N GLY A 261 -12.20 6.05 6.44
CA GLY A 261 -12.34 7.34 7.12
C GLY A 261 -13.13 7.22 8.42
N PRO A 262 -13.38 8.32 9.12
CA PRO A 262 -14.22 8.32 10.30
C PRO A 262 -15.65 7.95 9.93
N ASN A 263 -16.30 7.19 10.81
CA ASN A 263 -17.72 6.92 10.73
C ASN A 263 -18.50 8.22 10.96
N PRO A 264 -19.28 8.72 10.01
CA PRO A 264 -19.95 10.01 10.14
C PRO A 264 -20.97 10.06 11.28
N ASN A 265 -21.54 8.90 11.68
CA ASN A 265 -22.48 8.82 12.78
C ASN A 265 -21.83 8.56 14.14
N ASN A 266 -20.56 8.16 14.14
CA ASN A 266 -19.79 7.86 15.35
C ASN A 266 -18.32 8.16 15.13
N PRO A 267 -17.92 9.40 14.81
CA PRO A 267 -16.52 9.74 14.60
C PRO A 267 -15.72 9.59 15.90
N PRO A 268 -14.41 9.34 15.83
CA PRO A 268 -13.58 9.28 17.01
C PRO A 268 -13.54 10.67 17.68
N GLN A 269 -13.66 10.69 19.01
CA GLN A 269 -13.46 11.91 19.78
C GLN A 269 -11.98 12.28 19.86
N ASP A 270 -11.14 11.26 19.89
CA ASP A 270 -9.68 11.37 19.85
C ASP A 270 -9.14 10.61 18.64
N PRO A 271 -8.65 11.30 17.60
CA PRO A 271 -8.06 10.67 16.43
C PRO A 271 -6.77 9.89 16.71
N GLU A 272 -6.11 10.13 17.83
CA GLU A 272 -4.96 9.29 18.23
C GLU A 272 -5.38 7.90 18.68
N HIS A 273 -6.56 7.77 19.28
CA HIS A 273 -7.05 6.55 19.91
C HIS A 273 -8.45 6.16 19.39
N PRO A 274 -8.64 5.94 18.08
CA PRO A 274 -9.94 5.53 17.56
C PRO A 274 -10.25 4.08 17.97
N ALA A 275 -11.54 3.75 17.99
CA ALA A 275 -12.01 2.37 17.99
C ALA A 275 -12.46 1.95 16.59
N TRP A 276 -12.52 0.64 16.30
CA TRP A 276 -13.00 0.17 15.01
C TRP A 276 -14.41 0.66 14.67
N ALA A 277 -15.28 0.82 15.68
CA ALA A 277 -16.62 1.37 15.50
C ALA A 277 -16.64 2.85 15.03
N ASN A 278 -15.53 3.55 15.19
CA ASN A 278 -15.38 4.93 14.72
C ASN A 278 -14.98 5.03 13.24
N LEU A 279 -14.78 3.90 12.57
CA LEU A 279 -14.21 3.84 11.21
C LEU A 279 -15.20 3.21 10.23
N ASN A 280 -15.16 3.70 9.01
CA ASN A 280 -15.95 3.21 7.89
C ASN A 280 -15.08 2.96 6.68
N SER A 281 -15.30 1.83 6.00
CA SER A 281 -14.84 1.62 4.64
C SER A 281 -15.73 2.42 3.69
N ASN A 282 -15.12 3.22 2.84
CA ASN A 282 -15.87 4.02 1.88
C ASN A 282 -15.25 3.92 0.49
N PRO A 283 -15.55 2.86 -0.27
CA PRO A 283 -14.97 2.66 -1.60
C PRO A 283 -15.21 3.81 -2.57
N GLY A 284 -16.34 4.50 -2.43
CA GLY A 284 -16.70 5.64 -3.28
C GLY A 284 -16.13 6.98 -2.83
N ALA A 285 -15.39 7.04 -1.73
CA ALA A 285 -14.78 8.26 -1.24
C ALA A 285 -13.32 8.04 -0.85
N GLN A 286 -12.50 9.03 -1.12
CA GLN A 286 -11.11 9.04 -0.71
C GLN A 286 -10.95 9.98 0.48
N TYR A 287 -10.54 9.43 1.63
CA TYR A 287 -10.33 10.20 2.84
C TYR A 287 -8.91 10.77 2.93
N ALA A 288 -7.89 9.96 2.65
CA ALA A 288 -6.51 10.40 2.70
C ALA A 288 -6.24 11.50 1.65
N ARG A 289 -5.51 12.52 2.07
CA ARG A 289 -5.04 13.61 1.20
C ARG A 289 -3.82 13.15 0.45
N VAL A 290 -4.04 12.58 -0.73
CA VAL A 290 -3.01 11.90 -1.53
C VAL A 290 -1.83 12.81 -1.85
N ASP A 291 -2.08 14.07 -2.18
CA ASP A 291 -1.06 15.08 -2.41
C ASP A 291 -0.15 15.29 -1.19
N ARG A 292 -0.70 15.33 0.01
CA ARG A 292 0.07 15.48 1.25
C ARG A 292 0.81 14.21 1.65
N VAL A 293 0.17 13.07 1.46
CA VAL A 293 0.76 11.75 1.73
C VAL A 293 1.96 11.49 0.83
N LEU A 294 1.80 11.73 -0.48
CA LEU A 294 2.85 11.50 -1.46
C LEU A 294 3.94 12.58 -1.46
N MET A 295 3.72 13.67 -0.73
CA MET A 295 4.67 14.77 -0.59
C MET A 295 4.95 15.12 0.87
N TRP A 296 4.87 14.15 1.76
CA TRP A 296 5.07 14.36 3.19
C TRP A 296 6.47 14.95 3.50
N ASN A 297 7.45 14.69 2.65
CA ASN A 297 8.81 15.24 2.71
C ASN A 297 9.14 15.96 1.38
N PRO A 298 8.53 17.14 1.11
CA PRO A 298 8.72 17.83 -0.16
C PRO A 298 10.16 18.30 -0.28
N MET A 299 10.84 17.80 -1.30
CA MET A 299 12.12 18.35 -1.76
C MET A 299 11.81 19.33 -2.89
N PRO A 300 11.92 20.65 -2.70
CA PRO A 300 11.44 21.65 -3.66
C PRO A 300 12.02 21.48 -5.06
N ASP A 301 13.27 21.04 -5.15
CA ASP A 301 14.00 20.85 -6.40
C ASP A 301 13.73 19.49 -7.05
N ASN A 302 12.96 18.62 -6.38
CA ASN A 302 12.63 17.31 -6.91
C ASN A 302 11.46 17.40 -7.89
N PHE A 303 11.63 16.80 -9.06
CA PHE A 303 10.60 16.80 -10.09
C PHE A 303 9.27 16.20 -9.63
N SER A 304 9.28 15.11 -8.87
CA SER A 304 8.07 14.49 -8.33
C SER A 304 7.34 15.46 -7.37
N SER A 305 8.09 16.17 -6.55
CA SER A 305 7.55 17.20 -5.66
C SER A 305 6.87 18.33 -6.46
N GLN A 306 7.51 18.81 -7.52
CA GLN A 306 6.93 19.82 -8.39
C GLN A 306 5.67 19.31 -9.10
N LEU A 307 5.70 18.06 -9.57
CA LEU A 307 4.56 17.43 -10.22
C LEU A 307 3.32 17.37 -9.33
N PHE A 308 3.48 16.97 -8.07
CA PHE A 308 2.37 16.93 -7.11
C PHE A 308 1.89 18.33 -6.72
N ARG A 309 2.79 19.30 -6.63
CA ARG A 309 2.44 20.70 -6.35
C ARG A 309 1.58 21.35 -7.44
N THR A 310 1.64 20.88 -8.67
CA THR A 310 0.75 21.34 -9.74
C THR A 310 -0.68 20.78 -9.62
N SER A 311 -0.89 19.78 -8.79
CA SER A 311 -2.23 19.39 -8.37
C SER A 311 -2.65 20.40 -7.31
N ARG A 312 -3.55 21.32 -7.65
CA ARG A 312 -3.91 22.46 -6.80
C ARG A 312 -4.20 21.99 -5.37
N PRO A 313 -3.45 22.44 -4.35
CA PRO A 313 -3.78 22.17 -2.96
C PRO A 313 -5.18 22.71 -2.67
N GLY A 314 -5.94 21.97 -1.89
CA GLY A 314 -7.31 22.40 -1.55
C GLY A 314 -8.34 22.16 -2.62
N THR A 315 -8.03 21.38 -3.66
CA THR A 315 -9.08 20.76 -4.43
C THR A 315 -9.77 19.75 -3.55
N SER A 316 -10.63 20.27 -2.72
CA SER A 316 -11.62 19.64 -1.89
C SER A 316 -11.07 18.67 -0.83
N ASP A 317 -11.40 18.94 0.40
CA ASP A 317 -11.54 17.91 1.40
C ASP A 317 -12.59 16.91 0.88
N THR A 318 -12.12 15.78 0.39
CA THR A 318 -12.95 14.76 -0.24
C THR A 318 -13.36 13.68 0.74
N SER A 319 -13.12 13.89 2.03
CA SER A 319 -13.37 12.91 3.08
C SER A 319 -14.84 12.42 3.13
N PHE A 320 -15.78 13.20 2.63
CA PHE A 320 -17.20 12.87 2.58
C PHE A 320 -17.82 12.89 1.18
N ILE A 321 -17.00 13.02 0.17
CA ILE A 321 -17.46 13.11 -1.24
C ILE A 321 -16.84 11.95 -2.01
N ALA A 322 -17.62 11.27 -2.82
CA ALA A 322 -17.11 10.29 -3.77
C ALA A 322 -16.11 10.98 -4.72
N SER A 323 -14.84 10.82 -4.43
CA SER A 323 -13.75 11.57 -5.07
C SER A 323 -12.85 10.69 -5.93
N ASP A 324 -13.12 9.40 -6.02
CA ASP A 324 -12.33 8.45 -6.79
C ASP A 324 -12.18 8.88 -8.25
N ASN A 325 -13.22 9.49 -8.81
CA ASN A 325 -13.19 10.03 -10.17
C ASN A 325 -12.36 11.32 -10.31
N ILE A 326 -12.04 11.98 -9.20
CA ILE A 326 -11.29 13.25 -9.19
C ILE A 326 -9.86 13.03 -8.73
N ASN A 327 -9.68 12.41 -7.57
CA ASN A 327 -8.36 12.26 -6.95
C ASN A 327 -7.59 11.05 -7.46
N ASN A 328 -8.21 9.88 -7.60
CA ASN A 328 -7.53 8.71 -8.14
C ASN A 328 -7.05 8.93 -9.58
N PRO A 329 -7.86 9.46 -10.53
CA PRO A 329 -7.36 9.77 -11.86
C PRO A 329 -6.26 10.82 -11.86
N ARG A 330 -6.30 11.82 -10.97
CA ARG A 330 -5.24 12.82 -10.85
C ARG A 330 -3.94 12.22 -10.35
N THR A 331 -4.01 11.41 -9.30
CA THR A 331 -2.86 10.68 -8.78
C THR A 331 -2.30 9.74 -9.84
N MET A 332 -3.16 8.99 -10.51
CA MET A 332 -2.78 8.12 -11.62
C MET A 332 -2.13 8.91 -12.75
N ASN A 333 -2.70 10.04 -13.17
CA ASN A 333 -2.10 10.90 -14.18
C ASN A 333 -0.77 11.49 -13.73
N ALA A 334 -0.65 11.90 -12.48
CA ALA A 334 0.60 12.42 -11.96
C ALA A 334 1.70 11.36 -11.92
N MET A 335 1.37 10.14 -11.52
CA MET A 335 2.35 9.06 -11.33
C MET A 335 2.62 8.25 -12.60
N TYR A 336 1.59 7.96 -13.41
CA TYR A 336 1.69 7.01 -14.50
C TYR A 336 1.62 7.66 -15.89
N ASN A 337 1.13 8.88 -15.99
CA ASN A 337 1.05 9.60 -17.27
C ASN A 337 2.00 10.80 -17.32
N LEU A 338 3.18 10.62 -16.76
CA LEU A 338 4.19 11.65 -16.64
C LEU A 338 4.58 12.25 -17.98
N ALA A 339 4.75 11.42 -19.01
CA ALA A 339 5.15 11.87 -20.34
C ALA A 339 4.12 12.84 -20.95
N ALA A 340 2.83 12.52 -20.83
CA ALA A 340 1.76 13.40 -21.33
C ALA A 340 1.69 14.73 -20.56
N ARG A 341 1.93 14.70 -19.26
CA ARG A 341 1.97 15.94 -18.45
C ARG A 341 3.18 16.81 -18.76
N LEU A 342 4.34 16.20 -18.98
CA LEU A 342 5.54 16.92 -19.44
C LEU A 342 5.31 17.57 -20.79
N GLU A 343 4.65 16.88 -21.72
CA GLU A 343 4.31 17.45 -23.02
C GLU A 343 3.40 18.66 -22.88
N ILE A 344 2.37 18.58 -22.03
CA ILE A 344 1.46 19.69 -21.73
C ILE A 344 2.23 20.85 -21.06
N ALA A 345 3.01 20.57 -20.04
CA ALA A 345 3.81 21.58 -19.35
C ALA A 345 4.80 22.28 -20.29
N THR A 346 5.40 21.53 -21.21
CA THR A 346 6.32 22.07 -22.23
C THR A 346 5.56 22.95 -23.24
N LYS A 347 4.36 22.57 -23.64
CA LYS A 347 3.52 23.38 -24.57
C LYS A 347 2.99 24.64 -23.92
N LEU A 348 2.62 24.59 -22.66
CA LEU A 348 2.16 25.75 -21.91
C LEU A 348 3.29 26.66 -21.44
N GLY A 349 4.50 26.19 -21.47
CA GLY A 349 5.80 26.90 -21.54
C GLY A 349 6.16 27.86 -20.42
N LYS A 350 5.27 28.17 -19.49
CA LYS A 350 5.52 29.12 -18.39
C LYS A 350 4.65 28.93 -17.17
N GLU A 351 3.96 27.82 -17.04
CA GLU A 351 3.27 27.56 -15.80
C GLU A 351 4.29 27.33 -14.68
N SER A 352 4.12 28.08 -13.61
CA SER A 352 4.84 27.81 -12.39
C SER A 352 4.46 26.42 -11.91
N LEU A 353 5.38 25.48 -11.99
CA LEU A 353 5.19 24.14 -11.41
C LEU A 353 5.07 24.18 -9.89
N ALA A 354 5.23 25.33 -9.29
CA ALA A 354 5.12 25.54 -7.84
C ALA A 354 3.71 25.88 -7.34
N GLY A 355 2.70 25.43 -8.05
CA GLY A 355 1.31 25.47 -7.52
C GLY A 355 0.67 26.84 -7.48
N GLY A 356 1.05 27.71 -8.35
CA GLY A 356 0.49 29.05 -8.46
C GLY A 356 -0.46 29.18 -9.63
#